data_e254b025c39f287764d2fe8508578809
#
_entry.id   e254b025c39f287764d2fe8508578809
#
_cell.length_a   1.000
_cell.length_b   1.000
_cell.length_c   1.000
_cell.angle_alpha   90.00
_cell.angle_beta   90.00
_cell.angle_gamma   90.00
#
_symmetry.space_group_name_H-M   'P 1'
#
loop_
_entity.id
_entity.type
_entity.pdbx_description
1 polymer ?
#
loop_
_entity_poly.entity_id
_entity_poly.type
_entity_poly.pdbx_seq_one_letter_code
_entity_poly.pdbx_strand_id
1 'polypeptide(L)'
;MPDDIESRELDPIRGDFAKVRPRLKLRLYPSEFGSDGAVVAAPIAPGLQAVLVFDLPSAIAPVRPADVRAWARPAEELIALALENVRTQEQVQVQTMDIGEARIFTVSGESVFVATLGMTVEDLLGKSDLGALVCVPSSHIVLCHSLMGRSAVPVFEAMRATAQKVYAEGPHSLSPLVYRRRGNALTPVADVKALIAELPE
;
A
#
# COMPACT_ATOMS: atom_id res chain seq x y z
N MET A 1 -14.93 19.86 14.53
CA MET A 1 -15.61 18.56 14.42
C MET A 1 -15.25 17.97 13.06
N PRO A 2 -14.66 16.77 12.97
CA PRO A 2 -14.32 16.16 11.67
C PRO A 2 -15.54 15.97 10.76
N ASP A 3 -16.69 15.64 11.33
CA ASP A 3 -17.94 15.40 10.58
C ASP A 3 -18.43 16.62 9.77
N ASP A 4 -18.09 17.84 10.19
CA ASP A 4 -18.50 19.06 9.51
C ASP A 4 -17.69 19.32 8.22
N ILE A 5 -16.41 18.95 8.19
CA ILE A 5 -15.55 19.10 7.00
C ILE A 5 -15.93 18.06 5.94
N GLU A 6 -16.09 16.80 6.35
CA GLU A 6 -16.54 15.74 5.44
C GLU A 6 -17.86 16.11 4.78
N SER A 7 -18.86 16.53 5.56
CA SER A 7 -20.17 16.93 5.04
C SER A 7 -20.08 18.10 4.06
N ARG A 8 -19.29 19.10 4.34
CA ARG A 8 -19.16 20.28 3.47
C ARG A 8 -18.47 19.95 2.13
N GLU A 9 -17.44 19.14 2.13
CA GLU A 9 -16.64 18.85 0.93
C GLU A 9 -17.19 17.69 0.13
N LEU A 10 -17.75 16.66 0.80
CA LEU A 10 -18.17 15.42 0.16
C LEU A 10 -19.65 15.39 -0.21
N ASP A 11 -20.58 15.84 0.64
CA ASP A 11 -22.02 15.69 0.39
C ASP A 11 -22.46 16.31 -0.93
N PRO A 12 -21.93 17.49 -1.36
CA PRO A 12 -22.32 18.09 -2.63
C PRO A 12 -21.92 17.28 -3.88
N ILE A 13 -20.96 16.36 -3.74
CA ILE A 13 -20.41 15.58 -4.87
C ILE A 13 -20.61 14.09 -4.73
N ARG A 14 -20.95 13.58 -3.54
CA ARG A 14 -21.00 12.15 -3.18
C ARG A 14 -21.84 11.31 -4.13
N GLY A 15 -22.97 11.82 -4.57
CA GLY A 15 -23.87 11.12 -5.50
C GLY A 15 -23.46 11.20 -6.97
N ASP A 16 -22.51 12.07 -7.32
CA ASP A 16 -22.05 12.28 -8.70
C ASP A 16 -20.71 11.56 -8.91
N PHE A 17 -20.77 10.37 -9.52
CA PHE A 17 -19.58 9.56 -9.76
C PHE A 17 -18.51 10.30 -10.58
N ALA A 18 -18.88 11.15 -11.54
CA ALA A 18 -17.90 11.87 -12.34
C ALA A 18 -17.08 12.86 -11.50
N LYS A 19 -17.69 13.44 -10.48
CA LYS A 19 -17.00 14.36 -9.55
C LYS A 19 -16.14 13.66 -8.52
N VAL A 20 -16.57 12.49 -8.02
CA VAL A 20 -15.80 11.74 -7.01
C VAL A 20 -14.71 10.86 -7.61
N ARG A 21 -14.87 10.44 -8.87
CA ARG A 21 -13.90 9.56 -9.55
C ARG A 21 -12.43 9.98 -9.41
N PRO A 22 -12.03 11.25 -9.67
CA PRO A 22 -10.64 11.69 -9.55
C PRO A 22 -10.14 11.78 -8.10
N ARG A 23 -11.05 11.71 -7.12
CA ARG A 23 -10.75 11.77 -5.68
C ARG A 23 -10.77 10.43 -5.00
N LEU A 24 -11.11 9.35 -5.71
CA LEU A 24 -11.06 7.99 -5.17
C LEU A 24 -9.61 7.53 -5.11
N LYS A 25 -9.16 7.14 -3.93
CA LYS A 25 -7.84 6.56 -3.71
C LYS A 25 -7.94 5.30 -2.85
N LEU A 26 -6.92 4.44 -2.93
CA LEU A 26 -6.71 3.38 -1.97
C LEU A 26 -5.72 3.85 -0.92
N ARG A 27 -6.05 3.58 0.34
CA ARG A 27 -5.15 3.80 1.48
C ARG A 27 -4.97 2.50 2.24
N LEU A 28 -3.72 2.21 2.61
CA LEU A 28 -3.44 1.05 3.44
C LEU A 28 -3.77 1.34 4.91
N TYR A 29 -4.35 0.35 5.57
CA TYR A 29 -4.67 0.35 6.99
C TYR A 29 -4.34 -1.01 7.61
N PRO A 30 -4.12 -1.08 8.93
CA PRO A 30 -4.19 -2.34 9.66
C PRO A 30 -5.55 -3.03 9.44
N SER A 31 -5.56 -4.36 9.48
CA SER A 31 -6.76 -5.17 9.16
C SER A 31 -7.96 -4.94 10.09
N GLU A 32 -7.73 -4.36 11.26
CA GLU A 32 -8.78 -4.05 12.25
C GLU A 32 -9.60 -2.81 11.89
N PHE A 33 -9.09 -1.95 10.99
CA PHE A 33 -9.79 -0.72 10.60
C PHE A 33 -11.07 -1.04 9.83
N GLY A 34 -12.22 -0.53 10.29
CA GLY A 34 -13.51 -0.71 9.60
C GLY A 34 -13.98 -2.17 9.50
N SER A 35 -13.55 -3.04 10.41
CA SER A 35 -13.89 -4.47 10.46
C SER A 35 -15.38 -4.75 10.65
N ASP A 36 -16.17 -3.73 11.00
CA ASP A 36 -17.63 -3.78 11.13
C ASP A 36 -18.38 -3.74 9.78
N GLY A 37 -17.67 -3.68 8.67
CA GLY A 37 -18.25 -3.59 7.32
C GLY A 37 -18.75 -2.19 6.94
N ALA A 38 -18.40 -1.15 7.71
CA ALA A 38 -18.79 0.22 7.43
C ALA A 38 -18.05 0.84 6.23
N VAL A 39 -16.93 0.24 5.80
CA VAL A 39 -16.06 0.72 4.73
C VAL A 39 -15.90 -0.30 3.61
N VAL A 40 -15.56 0.17 2.41
CA VAL A 40 -15.18 -0.69 1.28
C VAL A 40 -13.69 -0.97 1.37
N ALA A 41 -13.34 -2.21 1.69
CA ALA A 41 -11.96 -2.63 1.87
C ALA A 41 -11.68 -3.97 1.18
N ALA A 42 -10.43 -4.18 0.79
CA ALA A 42 -9.91 -5.44 0.29
C ALA A 42 -8.71 -5.88 1.14
N PRO A 43 -8.69 -7.11 1.66
CA PRO A 43 -7.53 -7.66 2.32
C PRO A 43 -6.40 -7.82 1.30
N ILE A 44 -5.18 -7.40 1.66
CA ILE A 44 -4.01 -7.48 0.76
C ILE A 44 -2.91 -8.39 1.31
N ALA A 45 -2.81 -8.49 2.63
CA ALA A 45 -1.88 -9.37 3.35
C ALA A 45 -2.38 -9.59 4.78
N PRO A 46 -1.89 -10.62 5.49
CA PRO A 46 -2.12 -10.72 6.94
C PRO A 46 -1.71 -9.42 7.64
N GLY A 47 -2.64 -8.85 8.41
CA GLY A 47 -2.46 -7.59 9.14
C GLY A 47 -2.64 -6.32 8.32
N LEU A 48 -2.88 -6.40 6.99
CA LEU A 48 -3.02 -5.23 6.11
C LEU A 48 -4.25 -5.35 5.20
N GLN A 49 -4.92 -4.23 5.01
CA GLN A 49 -5.99 -4.08 4.03
C GLN A 49 -5.87 -2.75 3.26
N ALA A 50 -6.40 -2.72 2.06
CA ALA A 50 -6.58 -1.51 1.26
C ALA A 50 -8.02 -1.04 1.40
N VAL A 51 -8.21 0.17 1.87
CA VAL A 51 -9.53 0.80 2.05
C VAL A 51 -9.74 1.83 0.94
N LEU A 52 -10.91 1.77 0.31
CA LEU A 52 -11.32 2.77 -0.66
C LEU A 52 -11.73 4.04 0.08
N VAL A 53 -11.12 5.16 -0.28
CA VAL A 53 -11.36 6.46 0.38
C VAL A 53 -11.56 7.58 -0.63
N PHE A 54 -12.19 8.66 -0.18
CA PHE A 54 -12.18 9.97 -0.84
C PHE A 54 -10.99 10.76 -0.33
N ASP A 55 -10.16 11.25 -1.23
CA ASP A 55 -9.10 12.22 -0.97
C ASP A 55 -9.69 13.63 -1.19
N LEU A 56 -10.07 14.26 -0.08
CA LEU A 56 -10.67 15.60 -0.07
C LEU A 56 -9.62 16.66 0.28
N PRO A 57 -9.80 17.92 -0.05
CA PRO A 57 -8.82 18.97 0.23
C PRO A 57 -8.40 19.08 1.69
N SER A 58 -9.31 18.81 2.63
CA SER A 58 -9.06 18.98 4.07
C SER A 58 -9.28 17.71 4.89
N ALA A 59 -9.68 16.58 4.25
CA ALA A 59 -9.99 15.35 4.95
C ALA A 59 -9.82 14.11 4.05
N ILE A 60 -9.70 12.95 4.69
CA ILE A 60 -9.81 11.64 4.02
C ILE A 60 -11.01 10.94 4.62
N ALA A 61 -11.99 10.58 3.78
CA ALA A 61 -13.21 9.92 4.21
C ALA A 61 -13.34 8.52 3.59
N PRO A 62 -13.70 7.48 4.35
CA PRO A 62 -13.93 6.15 3.80
C PRO A 62 -15.14 6.12 2.86
N VAL A 63 -15.02 5.38 1.76
CA VAL A 63 -16.15 5.04 0.91
C VAL A 63 -16.99 3.97 1.60
N ARG A 64 -18.30 4.19 1.67
CA ARG A 64 -19.26 3.28 2.31
C ARG A 64 -19.86 2.33 1.26
N PRO A 65 -20.30 1.13 1.65
CA PRO A 65 -21.03 0.25 0.74
C PRO A 65 -22.27 0.88 0.10
N ALA A 66 -22.90 1.86 0.78
CA ALA A 66 -24.02 2.62 0.24
C ALA A 66 -23.62 3.48 -0.97
N ASP A 67 -22.42 4.07 -0.95
CA ASP A 67 -21.90 4.89 -2.05
C ASP A 67 -21.68 4.04 -3.31
N VAL A 68 -21.05 2.86 -3.13
CA VAL A 68 -20.84 1.89 -4.22
C VAL A 68 -22.15 1.47 -4.86
N ARG A 69 -23.18 1.19 -4.04
CA ARG A 69 -24.53 0.86 -4.56
C ARG A 69 -25.16 2.03 -5.30
N ALA A 70 -25.02 3.25 -4.80
CA ALA A 70 -25.56 4.46 -5.45
C ALA A 70 -24.92 4.73 -6.81
N TRP A 71 -23.63 4.42 -6.96
CA TRP A 71 -22.93 4.58 -8.25
C TRP A 71 -23.19 3.42 -9.22
N ALA A 72 -23.79 2.32 -8.75
CA ALA A 72 -24.07 1.11 -9.55
C ALA A 72 -22.81 0.55 -10.24
N ARG A 73 -21.67 0.51 -9.53
CA ARG A 73 -20.40 0.01 -10.05
C ARG A 73 -19.84 -1.10 -9.17
N PRO A 74 -19.18 -2.11 -9.78
CA PRO A 74 -18.49 -3.16 -9.03
C PRO A 74 -17.39 -2.59 -8.13
N ALA A 75 -17.23 -3.14 -6.93
CA ALA A 75 -16.18 -2.69 -6.00
C ALA A 75 -14.77 -2.89 -6.57
N GLU A 76 -14.56 -3.97 -7.33
CA GLU A 76 -13.28 -4.28 -7.99
C GLU A 76 -12.88 -3.21 -9.01
N GLU A 77 -13.84 -2.68 -9.77
CA GLU A 77 -13.60 -1.57 -10.71
C GLU A 77 -13.17 -0.32 -9.97
N LEU A 78 -13.83 -0.01 -8.86
CA LEU A 78 -13.51 1.15 -8.04
C LEU A 78 -12.14 1.03 -7.36
N ILE A 79 -11.79 -0.16 -6.89
CA ILE A 79 -10.47 -0.46 -6.31
C ILE A 79 -9.37 -0.29 -7.37
N ALA A 80 -9.56 -0.83 -8.58
CA ALA A 80 -8.59 -0.68 -9.67
C ALA A 80 -8.41 0.79 -10.07
N LEU A 81 -9.52 1.53 -10.19
CA LEU A 81 -9.51 2.97 -10.48
C LEU A 81 -8.76 3.76 -9.38
N ALA A 82 -9.06 3.48 -8.13
CA ALA A 82 -8.44 4.17 -7.01
C ALA A 82 -6.94 3.89 -6.89
N LEU A 83 -6.52 2.66 -7.20
CA LEU A 83 -5.10 2.31 -7.29
C LEU A 83 -4.41 3.08 -8.42
N GLU A 84 -5.04 3.18 -9.59
CA GLU A 84 -4.51 3.95 -10.71
C GLU A 84 -4.40 5.44 -10.40
N ASN A 85 -5.37 6.02 -9.67
CA ASN A 85 -5.28 7.39 -9.20
C ASN A 85 -4.08 7.59 -8.27
N VAL A 86 -3.80 6.66 -7.36
CA VAL A 86 -2.60 6.72 -6.50
C VAL A 86 -1.33 6.66 -7.36
N ARG A 87 -1.24 5.70 -8.30
CA ARG A 87 -0.06 5.54 -9.17
C ARG A 87 0.27 6.80 -9.98
N THR A 88 -0.75 7.52 -10.44
CA THR A 88 -0.59 8.65 -11.36
C THR A 88 -0.54 10.02 -10.68
N GLN A 89 -1.07 10.14 -9.47
CA GLN A 89 -1.21 11.43 -8.79
C GLN A 89 -0.19 11.64 -7.67
N GLU A 90 0.36 10.54 -7.07
CA GLU A 90 1.27 10.69 -5.95
C GLU A 90 2.67 11.11 -6.39
N GLN A 91 3.17 12.14 -5.73
CA GLN A 91 4.55 12.58 -5.90
C GLN A 91 5.44 11.87 -4.89
N VAL A 92 6.45 11.16 -5.37
CA VAL A 92 7.34 10.38 -4.53
C VAL A 92 8.81 10.65 -4.85
N GLN A 93 9.65 10.44 -3.86
CA GLN A 93 11.10 10.36 -3.99
C GLN A 93 11.50 8.89 -3.98
N VAL A 94 12.39 8.52 -4.90
CA VAL A 94 12.96 7.19 -4.94
C VAL A 94 14.44 7.28 -4.61
N GLN A 95 14.85 6.60 -3.55
CA GLN A 95 16.24 6.47 -3.14
C GLN A 95 16.67 5.02 -3.25
N THR A 96 17.95 4.77 -3.42
CA THR A 96 18.51 3.42 -3.48
C THR A 96 19.63 3.24 -2.47
N MET A 97 19.71 2.03 -1.91
CA MET A 97 20.81 1.58 -1.06
C MET A 97 21.32 0.23 -1.57
N ASP A 98 22.61 0.17 -1.87
CA ASP A 98 23.25 -1.06 -2.31
C ASP A 98 23.73 -1.88 -1.12
N ILE A 99 23.49 -3.20 -1.15
CA ILE A 99 23.95 -4.19 -0.17
C ILE A 99 24.66 -5.30 -0.94
N GLY A 100 25.98 -5.20 -1.03
CA GLY A 100 26.76 -6.03 -1.94
C GLY A 100 26.35 -5.72 -3.39
N GLU A 101 25.95 -6.77 -4.13
CA GLU A 101 25.46 -6.64 -5.51
C GLU A 101 23.94 -6.34 -5.59
N ALA A 102 23.25 -6.40 -4.47
CA ALA A 102 21.81 -6.21 -4.40
C ALA A 102 21.44 -4.77 -4.05
N ARG A 103 20.26 -4.34 -4.49
CA ARG A 103 19.78 -2.97 -4.30
C ARG A 103 18.41 -2.94 -3.65
N ILE A 104 18.28 -2.14 -2.59
CA ILE A 104 16.99 -1.78 -1.98
C ILE A 104 16.55 -0.44 -2.56
N PHE A 105 15.29 -0.36 -2.97
CA PHE A 105 14.62 0.88 -3.32
C PHE A 105 13.76 1.34 -2.15
N THR A 106 13.87 2.62 -1.82
CA THR A 106 13.02 3.29 -0.84
C THR A 106 12.18 4.32 -1.59
N VAL A 107 10.86 4.11 -1.58
CA VAL A 107 9.88 5.07 -2.10
C VAL A 107 9.30 5.82 -0.92
N SER A 108 9.41 7.14 -0.91
CA SER A 108 8.92 7.98 0.19
C SER A 108 8.24 9.25 -0.32
N GLY A 109 7.37 9.83 0.51
CA GLY A 109 6.68 11.09 0.19
C GLY A 109 5.87 11.61 1.38
N GLU A 110 5.33 12.81 1.22
CA GLU A 110 4.52 13.46 2.27
C GLU A 110 3.10 12.91 2.35
N SER A 111 2.62 12.31 1.27
CA SER A 111 1.26 11.76 1.18
C SER A 111 1.12 10.45 1.95
N VAL A 112 0.00 10.28 2.63
CA VAL A 112 -0.36 9.03 3.32
C VAL A 112 -0.76 7.89 2.38
N PHE A 113 -0.78 8.14 1.08
CA PHE A 113 -1.08 7.14 0.05
C PHE A 113 0.17 6.45 -0.50
N VAL A 114 1.37 6.90 -0.14
CA VAL A 114 2.66 6.34 -0.64
C VAL A 114 2.76 4.85 -0.38
N ALA A 115 2.35 4.36 0.79
CA ALA A 115 2.39 2.94 1.13
C ALA A 115 1.60 2.07 0.14
N THR A 116 0.55 2.59 -0.48
CA THR A 116 -0.27 1.87 -1.48
C THR A 116 0.53 1.50 -2.72
N LEU A 117 1.61 2.25 -3.04
CA LEU A 117 2.53 1.91 -4.12
C LEU A 117 3.29 0.59 -3.88
N GLY A 118 3.31 0.10 -2.64
CA GLY A 118 3.75 -1.26 -2.32
C GLY A 118 2.96 -2.36 -3.05
N MET A 119 1.75 -2.03 -3.51
CA MET A 119 0.92 -2.94 -4.33
C MET A 119 1.32 -2.96 -5.81
N THR A 120 2.18 -2.05 -6.26
CA THR A 120 2.57 -1.88 -7.68
C THR A 120 4.08 -1.72 -7.85
N VAL A 121 4.87 -2.35 -6.97
CA VAL A 121 6.34 -2.23 -7.00
C VAL A 121 6.99 -2.70 -8.31
N GLU A 122 6.31 -3.52 -9.09
CA GLU A 122 6.76 -3.95 -10.42
C GLU A 122 6.92 -2.79 -11.40
N ASP A 123 6.21 -1.69 -11.19
CA ASP A 123 6.36 -0.48 -12.02
C ASP A 123 7.76 0.14 -11.86
N LEU A 124 8.34 -0.01 -10.66
CA LEU A 124 9.69 0.47 -10.34
C LEU A 124 10.76 -0.60 -10.59
N LEU A 125 10.49 -1.86 -10.17
CA LEU A 125 11.48 -2.93 -10.16
C LEU A 125 11.54 -3.73 -11.46
N GLY A 126 10.51 -3.63 -12.30
CA GLY A 126 10.26 -4.59 -13.36
C GLY A 126 9.72 -5.93 -12.82
N LYS A 127 9.34 -6.82 -13.74
CA LYS A 127 8.84 -8.15 -13.38
C LYS A 127 9.98 -9.10 -13.07
N SER A 128 9.83 -9.89 -12.02
CA SER A 128 10.73 -10.99 -11.65
C SER A 128 9.91 -12.26 -11.44
N ASP A 129 10.37 -13.39 -11.96
CA ASP A 129 9.72 -14.70 -11.76
C ASP A 129 9.74 -15.13 -10.28
N LEU A 130 10.73 -14.66 -9.54
CA LEU A 130 10.86 -14.90 -8.11
C LEU A 130 10.01 -13.92 -7.28
N GLY A 131 9.53 -12.84 -7.90
CA GLY A 131 8.80 -11.76 -7.25
C GLY A 131 9.70 -10.71 -6.60
N ALA A 132 9.18 -10.02 -5.60
CA ALA A 132 9.88 -8.95 -4.89
C ALA A 132 9.69 -9.06 -3.38
N LEU A 133 10.64 -8.55 -2.60
CA LEU A 133 10.44 -8.23 -1.19
C LEU A 133 9.85 -6.82 -1.09
N VAL A 134 8.87 -6.66 -0.21
CA VAL A 134 8.17 -5.39 0.03
C VAL A 134 7.96 -5.19 1.52
N CYS A 135 8.23 -3.98 2.01
CA CYS A 135 7.85 -3.54 3.35
C CYS A 135 7.03 -2.24 3.24
N VAL A 136 6.01 -2.12 4.06
CA VAL A 136 5.19 -0.90 4.21
C VAL A 136 5.12 -0.51 5.69
N PRO A 137 6.24 -0.03 6.26
CA PRO A 137 6.32 0.21 7.71
C PRO A 137 5.46 1.38 8.18
N SER A 138 5.24 2.36 7.32
CA SER A 138 4.35 3.50 7.57
C SER A 138 3.63 3.93 6.29
N SER A 139 2.63 4.81 6.42
CA SER A 139 1.88 5.34 5.27
C SER A 139 2.75 6.08 4.25
N HIS A 140 3.94 6.53 4.65
CA HIS A 140 4.81 7.43 3.88
C HIS A 140 6.01 6.75 3.23
N ILE A 141 6.22 5.44 3.47
CA ILE A 141 7.43 4.72 3.05
C ILE A 141 7.09 3.32 2.55
N VAL A 142 7.67 2.99 1.40
CA VAL A 142 7.77 1.62 0.87
C VAL A 142 9.24 1.26 0.71
N LEU A 143 9.64 0.10 1.20
CA LEU A 143 10.93 -0.51 0.85
C LEU A 143 10.65 -1.66 -0.10
N CYS A 144 11.42 -1.79 -1.18
CA CYS A 144 11.25 -2.92 -2.10
C CYS A 144 12.57 -3.36 -2.73
N HIS A 145 12.63 -4.65 -3.09
CA HIS A 145 13.78 -5.28 -3.71
C HIS A 145 13.32 -6.41 -4.65
N SER A 146 13.84 -6.43 -5.88
CA SER A 146 13.57 -7.51 -6.85
C SER A 146 14.33 -8.77 -6.46
N LEU A 147 13.63 -9.89 -6.29
CA LEU A 147 14.26 -11.16 -5.95
C LEU A 147 14.98 -11.76 -7.16
N MET A 148 16.28 -12.00 -7.01
CA MET A 148 17.15 -12.56 -8.05
C MET A 148 17.80 -13.90 -7.62
N GLY A 149 17.58 -14.36 -6.38
CA GLY A 149 18.16 -15.56 -5.80
C GLY A 149 18.62 -15.34 -4.36
N ARG A 150 19.57 -16.16 -3.89
CA ARG A 150 20.05 -16.16 -2.49
C ARG A 150 20.81 -14.87 -2.07
N SER A 151 21.27 -14.07 -3.03
CA SER A 151 21.81 -12.72 -2.74
C SER A 151 20.81 -11.80 -2.03
N ALA A 152 19.52 -12.14 -2.03
CA ALA A 152 18.48 -11.42 -1.30
C ALA A 152 18.53 -11.63 0.23
N VAL A 153 19.29 -12.57 0.77
CA VAL A 153 19.34 -12.84 2.22
C VAL A 153 19.82 -11.63 3.03
N PRO A 154 20.97 -11.01 2.75
CA PRO A 154 21.38 -9.81 3.47
C PRO A 154 20.42 -8.64 3.28
N VAL A 155 19.77 -8.56 2.11
CA VAL A 155 18.75 -7.54 1.82
C VAL A 155 17.52 -7.71 2.70
N PHE A 156 17.03 -8.95 2.84
CA PHE A 156 15.90 -9.25 3.73
C PHE A 156 16.16 -8.79 5.17
N GLU A 157 17.35 -9.07 5.73
CA GLU A 157 17.70 -8.67 7.09
C GLU A 157 17.77 -7.14 7.22
N ALA A 158 18.36 -6.45 6.25
CA ALA A 158 18.41 -4.98 6.25
C ALA A 158 17.02 -4.36 6.11
N MET A 159 16.17 -4.88 5.22
CA MET A 159 14.78 -4.42 5.05
C MET A 159 13.99 -4.66 6.33
N ARG A 160 14.12 -5.83 6.96
CA ARG A 160 13.44 -6.16 8.21
C ARG A 160 13.83 -5.21 9.33
N ALA A 161 15.12 -4.99 9.55
CA ALA A 161 15.61 -4.06 10.58
C ALA A 161 15.11 -2.63 10.34
N THR A 162 15.17 -2.16 9.08
CA THR A 162 14.68 -0.83 8.72
C THR A 162 13.16 -0.71 8.91
N ALA A 163 12.39 -1.72 8.47
CA ALA A 163 10.94 -1.72 8.62
C ALA A 163 10.52 -1.70 10.10
N GLN A 164 11.17 -2.49 10.96
CA GLN A 164 10.91 -2.51 12.38
C GLN A 164 11.20 -1.16 13.04
N LYS A 165 12.33 -0.53 12.69
CA LYS A 165 12.70 0.80 13.20
C LYS A 165 11.68 1.85 12.78
N VAL A 166 11.36 1.95 11.49
CA VAL A 166 10.40 2.94 10.97
C VAL A 166 9.00 2.72 11.57
N TYR A 167 8.58 1.45 11.72
CA TYR A 167 7.30 1.11 12.35
C TYR A 167 7.24 1.56 13.81
N ALA A 168 8.32 1.39 14.56
CA ALA A 168 8.36 1.73 15.98
C ALA A 168 8.48 3.24 16.24
N GLU A 169 9.18 3.97 15.38
CA GLU A 169 9.54 5.38 15.57
C GLU A 169 8.75 6.35 14.68
N GLY A 170 8.17 5.86 13.60
CA GLY A 170 7.52 6.68 12.57
C GLY A 170 6.05 7.00 12.85
N PRO A 171 5.51 8.06 12.23
CA PRO A 171 4.09 8.34 12.25
C PRO A 171 3.34 7.37 11.32
N HIS A 172 2.06 7.16 11.62
CA HIS A 172 1.14 6.37 10.77
C HIS A 172 1.67 4.96 10.45
N SER A 173 2.14 4.24 11.49
CA SER A 173 2.66 2.87 11.40
C SER A 173 1.63 1.91 10.80
N LEU A 174 2.07 1.02 9.89
CA LEU A 174 1.23 0.05 9.20
C LEU A 174 1.65 -1.39 9.50
N SER A 175 2.88 -1.78 9.12
CA SER A 175 3.36 -3.14 9.35
C SER A 175 4.88 -3.22 9.47
N PRO A 176 5.42 -3.90 10.50
CA PRO A 176 6.86 -4.14 10.64
C PRO A 176 7.37 -5.33 9.81
N LEU A 177 6.48 -5.99 9.03
CA LEU A 177 6.78 -7.23 8.33
C LEU A 177 7.44 -7.00 6.98
N VAL A 178 8.24 -7.97 6.56
CA VAL A 178 8.70 -8.13 5.18
C VAL A 178 7.74 -9.07 4.48
N TYR A 179 7.20 -8.64 3.35
CA TYR A 179 6.33 -9.44 2.51
C TYR A 179 7.06 -9.88 1.25
N ARG A 180 6.76 -11.07 0.75
CA ARG A 180 7.06 -11.47 -0.61
C ARG A 180 5.86 -11.19 -1.49
N ARG A 181 6.08 -10.45 -2.55
CA ARG A 181 5.09 -10.19 -3.59
C ARG A 181 5.30 -11.15 -4.77
N ARG A 182 4.23 -11.85 -5.16
CA ARG A 182 4.15 -12.62 -6.40
C ARG A 182 2.81 -12.32 -7.07
N GLY A 183 2.84 -11.70 -8.24
CA GLY A 183 1.64 -11.17 -8.88
C GLY A 183 0.91 -10.21 -7.92
N ASN A 184 -0.36 -10.46 -7.64
CA ASN A 184 -1.15 -9.62 -6.72
C ASN A 184 -1.11 -10.07 -5.25
N ALA A 185 -0.43 -11.18 -4.94
CA ALA A 185 -0.35 -11.71 -3.58
C ALA A 185 0.83 -11.11 -2.81
N LEU A 186 0.59 -10.70 -1.57
CA LEU A 186 1.58 -10.33 -0.57
C LEU A 186 1.56 -11.36 0.56
N THR A 187 2.64 -12.12 0.70
CA THR A 187 2.76 -13.15 1.74
C THR A 187 3.86 -12.75 2.72
N PRO A 188 3.63 -12.72 4.03
CA PRO A 188 4.67 -12.40 4.99
C PRO A 188 5.77 -13.46 4.97
N VAL A 189 7.02 -13.01 4.99
CA VAL A 189 8.21 -13.85 5.11
C VAL A 189 8.60 -13.91 6.58
N ALA A 190 8.48 -15.08 7.20
CA ALA A 190 8.69 -15.24 8.63
C ALA A 190 10.17 -14.99 9.02
N ASP A 191 11.09 -15.58 8.27
CA ASP A 191 12.53 -15.51 8.52
C ASP A 191 13.34 -15.83 7.26
N VAL A 192 14.68 -15.75 7.39
CA VAL A 192 15.63 -16.07 6.32
C VAL A 192 15.51 -17.52 5.85
N LYS A 193 15.19 -18.47 6.73
CA LYS A 193 15.07 -19.90 6.36
C LYS A 193 13.86 -20.09 5.44
N ALA A 194 12.73 -19.45 5.78
CA ALA A 194 11.55 -19.47 4.93
C ALA A 194 11.83 -18.85 3.55
N LEU A 195 12.59 -17.74 3.52
CA LEU A 195 12.98 -17.12 2.25
C LEU A 195 13.86 -18.05 1.41
N ILE A 196 14.93 -18.62 2.01
CA ILE A 196 15.87 -19.49 1.30
C ILE A 196 15.18 -20.76 0.75
N ALA A 197 14.22 -21.31 1.48
CA ALA A 197 13.49 -22.50 1.05
C ALA A 197 12.71 -22.30 -0.27
N GLU A 198 12.40 -21.07 -0.59
CA GLU A 198 11.62 -20.69 -1.79
C GLU A 198 12.48 -20.12 -2.92
N LEU A 199 13.78 -19.92 -2.71
CA LEU A 199 14.69 -19.33 -3.70
C LEU A 199 15.57 -20.41 -4.35
N PRO A 200 15.83 -20.31 -5.67
CA PRO A 200 16.83 -21.16 -6.33
C PRO A 200 18.23 -20.88 -5.77
N GLU A 201 19.12 -21.85 -6.01
CA GLU A 201 20.54 -21.74 -5.65
C GLU A 201 21.26 -20.63 -6.41
#